data_502e76b207808bed9fa7e7deb02a82c9
#
_entry.id   502e76b207808bed9fa7e7deb02a82c9
#
_cell.length_a   1.000
_cell.length_b   1.000
_cell.length_c   1.000
_cell.angle_alpha   90.00
_cell.angle_beta   90.00
_cell.angle_gamma   90.00
#
_symmetry.space_group_name_H-M   'P 1'
#
loop_
_entity.id
_entity.type
_entity.pdbx_description
1 polymer ?
#
loop_
_entity_poly.entity_id
_entity_poly.type
_entity_poly.pdbx_seq_one_letter_code
_entity_poly.pdbx_strand_id
1 'polypeptide(L)'
;MLRPPSFFTRLLVAAATVGALTLPFAQAQAPATPVAKSTECTANLKLCYCVADEFKPVIDAKVKLYRQQIADARAKGQAVAYMSLPLSTLGGGYFDVNTEVAKKTKDRIEARFGTNAVWVLSPGTKDSDLVTPSGLRGSNDDYMLMWTRILEGVKGMGEDFDFVYFVGPSDFGAYFGFNGAADMEKVNAFYDERIRTDMGLQREVERGRVSKTTFRNYYGLKGSITVSNGAHEEWNIFRTLNERRRADKAFGIGNQIPMLFDGAAVAPAIAEISNTPGISGACKI
;
A
#
# COMPACT_ATOMS: atom_id res chain seq x y z
N MET A 1 -71.73 -41.28 33.69
CA MET A 1 -71.34 -42.50 34.47
C MET A 1 -69.78 -42.48 34.44
N LEU A 2 -69.22 -42.13 35.60
CA LEU A 2 -68.40 -42.98 36.46
C LEU A 2 -67.18 -43.61 35.74
N ARG A 3 -65.93 -43.47 36.06
CA ARG A 3 -65.13 -43.25 37.30
C ARG A 3 -63.66 -42.97 36.92
N PRO A 4 -62.85 -42.34 37.75
CA PRO A 4 -61.40 -42.30 37.57
C PRO A 4 -60.70 -43.49 38.25
N PRO A 5 -59.43 -43.79 37.95
CA PRO A 5 -58.48 -43.85 39.07
C PRO A 5 -57.01 -43.53 38.75
N SER A 6 -56.47 -43.20 39.80
CA SER A 6 -55.31 -43.63 40.56
C SER A 6 -53.93 -43.02 40.14
N PHE A 7 -53.51 -42.21 41.10
CA PHE A 7 -52.14 -41.74 41.34
C PHE A 7 -51.18 -42.92 41.52
N PHE A 8 -50.06 -42.86 40.81
CA PHE A 8 -48.78 -43.48 41.21
C PHE A 8 -47.72 -42.47 41.32
N THR A 9 -47.41 -42.12 42.58
CA THR A 9 -46.25 -41.29 42.94
C THR A 9 -44.97 -42.13 42.77
N ARG A 10 -44.13 -41.80 41.86
CA ARG A 10 -42.75 -42.31 41.84
C ARG A 10 -41.76 -41.19 42.30
N LEU A 11 -41.21 -41.43 43.45
CA LEU A 11 -40.07 -40.71 44.02
C LEU A 11 -38.88 -40.91 43.09
N LEU A 12 -38.38 -39.89 42.46
CA LEU A 12 -37.11 -39.88 41.79
C LEU A 12 -36.12 -39.18 42.70
N VAL A 13 -35.19 -39.96 43.21
CA VAL A 13 -33.96 -39.50 43.91
C VAL A 13 -33.05 -38.85 42.90
N ALA A 14 -32.92 -37.54 42.96
CA ALA A 14 -31.94 -36.82 42.16
C ALA A 14 -30.56 -36.90 42.87
N ALA A 15 -29.65 -37.68 42.30
CA ALA A 15 -28.25 -37.67 42.68
C ALA A 15 -27.61 -36.39 42.06
N ALA A 16 -27.24 -35.43 42.93
CA ALA A 16 -26.50 -34.24 42.50
C ALA A 16 -25.02 -34.63 42.29
N THR A 17 -24.63 -34.79 41.04
CA THR A 17 -23.20 -34.86 40.66
C THR A 17 -22.64 -33.46 40.64
N VAL A 18 -21.81 -33.13 41.61
CA VAL A 18 -21.01 -31.91 41.63
C VAL A 18 -19.92 -32.06 40.55
N GLY A 19 -20.18 -31.55 39.34
CA GLY A 19 -19.19 -31.39 38.29
C GLY A 19 -18.24 -30.27 38.65
N ALA A 20 -16.98 -30.60 38.94
CA ALA A 20 -15.93 -29.62 39.09
C ALA A 20 -15.71 -28.93 37.73
N LEU A 21 -16.15 -27.69 37.60
CA LEU A 21 -15.82 -26.79 36.47
C LEU A 21 -14.33 -26.44 36.57
N THR A 22 -13.50 -27.17 35.86
CA THR A 22 -12.13 -26.74 35.56
C THR A 22 -12.19 -25.60 34.57
N LEU A 23 -12.10 -24.35 35.03
CA LEU A 23 -11.88 -23.20 34.19
C LEU A 23 -10.54 -23.38 33.47
N PRO A 24 -10.50 -23.24 32.11
CA PRO A 24 -9.23 -23.23 31.43
C PRO A 24 -8.42 -22.01 31.91
N PHE A 25 -7.27 -22.26 32.47
CA PHE A 25 -6.30 -21.20 32.75
C PHE A 25 -6.02 -20.52 31.43
N ALA A 26 -6.41 -19.24 31.29
CA ALA A 26 -5.96 -18.39 30.22
C ALA A 26 -4.43 -18.32 30.34
N GLN A 27 -3.73 -18.99 29.45
CA GLN A 27 -2.27 -18.80 29.33
C GLN A 27 -2.05 -17.33 28.97
N ALA A 28 -1.51 -16.58 29.91
CA ALA A 28 -1.02 -15.23 29.65
C ALA A 28 0.02 -15.36 28.52
N GLN A 29 -0.33 -14.85 27.32
CA GLN A 29 0.65 -14.73 26.24
C GLN A 29 1.83 -13.92 26.78
N ALA A 30 3.02 -14.48 26.71
CA ALA A 30 4.23 -13.75 27.03
C ALA A 30 4.26 -12.45 26.23
N PRO A 31 4.65 -11.30 26.83
CA PRO A 31 4.75 -10.05 26.10
C PRO A 31 5.66 -10.26 24.89
N ALA A 32 5.17 -9.89 23.71
CA ALA A 32 5.95 -9.99 22.48
C ALA A 32 7.28 -9.24 22.68
N THR A 33 8.40 -9.88 22.42
CA THR A 33 9.72 -9.24 22.52
C THR A 33 9.73 -8.03 21.60
N PRO A 34 10.13 -6.84 22.10
CA PRO A 34 10.19 -5.64 21.27
C PRO A 34 11.07 -5.91 20.03
N VAL A 35 10.57 -5.59 18.85
CA VAL A 35 11.33 -5.71 17.60
C VAL A 35 12.45 -4.68 17.63
N ALA A 36 13.70 -5.13 17.52
CA ALA A 36 14.85 -4.24 17.45
C ALA A 36 14.77 -3.37 16.18
N LYS A 37 14.99 -2.07 16.34
CA LYS A 37 14.96 -1.09 15.25
C LYS A 37 16.21 -0.25 15.26
N SER A 38 16.64 0.16 14.08
CA SER A 38 17.76 1.08 13.90
C SER A 38 17.47 2.09 12.80
N THR A 39 18.18 3.20 12.85
CA THR A 39 18.08 4.22 11.82
C THR A 39 18.94 3.82 10.62
N GLU A 40 18.29 3.67 9.47
CA GLU A 40 18.94 3.40 8.19
C GLU A 40 18.75 4.58 7.25
N CYS A 41 19.86 5.06 6.65
CA CYS A 41 19.82 6.16 5.70
C CYS A 41 20.20 5.69 4.29
N THR A 42 19.57 6.28 3.28
CA THR A 42 19.91 5.98 1.88
C THR A 42 21.25 6.57 1.50
N ALA A 43 21.93 5.93 0.53
CA ALA A 43 23.30 6.26 0.20
C ALA A 43 23.47 7.66 -0.43
N ASN A 44 22.53 8.06 -1.28
CA ASN A 44 22.66 9.28 -2.07
C ASN A 44 21.79 10.43 -1.53
N LEU A 45 20.49 10.19 -1.32
CA LEU A 45 19.58 11.24 -0.85
C LEU A 45 19.72 11.53 0.64
N LYS A 46 20.35 10.64 1.42
CA LYS A 46 20.51 10.76 2.88
C LYS A 46 19.18 10.83 3.64
N LEU A 47 18.13 10.28 3.05
CA LEU A 47 16.86 10.11 3.73
C LEU A 47 16.97 8.93 4.70
N CYS A 48 16.55 9.13 5.94
CA CYS A 48 16.71 8.16 7.01
C CYS A 48 15.34 7.62 7.46
N TYR A 49 15.29 6.36 7.85
CA TYR A 49 14.07 5.65 8.25
C TYR A 49 14.34 4.79 9.49
N CYS A 50 13.33 4.65 10.35
CA CYS A 50 13.41 3.79 11.53
C CYS A 50 12.96 2.37 11.20
N VAL A 51 13.89 1.51 10.82
CA VAL A 51 13.66 0.20 10.21
C VAL A 51 13.87 -0.91 11.24
N ALA A 52 13.02 -1.93 11.23
CA ALA A 52 13.25 -3.12 12.02
C ALA A 52 14.43 -3.94 11.44
N ASP A 53 15.36 -4.33 12.30
CA ASP A 53 16.62 -4.97 11.89
C ASP A 53 16.40 -6.23 11.05
N GLU A 54 15.33 -6.99 11.33
CA GLU A 54 14.97 -8.17 10.55
C GLU A 54 14.62 -7.86 9.08
N PHE A 55 14.23 -6.62 8.76
CA PHE A 55 13.90 -6.25 7.38
C PHE A 55 15.10 -5.88 6.53
N LYS A 56 16.24 -5.54 7.11
CA LYS A 56 17.41 -5.11 6.34
C LYS A 56 17.79 -6.10 5.23
N PRO A 57 17.97 -7.41 5.51
CA PRO A 57 18.29 -8.37 4.46
C PRO A 57 17.13 -8.56 3.47
N VAL A 58 15.87 -8.44 3.91
CA VAL A 58 14.70 -8.54 3.03
C VAL A 58 14.66 -7.35 2.08
N ILE A 59 14.88 -6.13 2.58
CA ILE A 59 14.96 -4.90 1.80
C ILE A 59 16.08 -5.00 0.77
N ASP A 60 17.28 -5.43 1.17
CA ASP A 60 18.43 -5.57 0.26
C ASP A 60 18.13 -6.56 -0.88
N ALA A 61 17.49 -7.69 -0.56
CA ALA A 61 17.06 -8.66 -1.56
C ALA A 61 16.02 -8.08 -2.53
N LYS A 62 15.04 -7.32 -2.02
CA LYS A 62 14.02 -6.66 -2.86
C LYS A 62 14.61 -5.56 -3.74
N VAL A 63 15.49 -4.73 -3.21
CA VAL A 63 16.20 -3.70 -4.00
C VAL A 63 16.97 -4.35 -5.15
N LYS A 64 17.68 -5.46 -4.88
CA LYS A 64 18.39 -6.22 -5.92
C LYS A 64 17.42 -6.77 -6.96
N LEU A 65 16.30 -7.36 -6.54
CA LEU A 65 15.26 -7.91 -7.43
C LEU A 65 14.72 -6.82 -8.38
N TYR A 66 14.32 -5.67 -7.84
CA TYR A 66 13.74 -4.61 -8.65
C TYR A 66 14.76 -3.98 -9.60
N ARG A 67 16.02 -3.82 -9.18
CA ARG A 67 17.09 -3.37 -10.08
C ARG A 67 17.29 -4.36 -11.22
N GLN A 68 17.19 -5.66 -10.97
CA GLN A 68 17.27 -6.67 -12.02
C GLN A 68 16.07 -6.56 -12.98
N GLN A 69 14.84 -6.41 -12.48
CA GLN A 69 13.66 -6.22 -13.33
C GLN A 69 13.78 -4.97 -14.21
N ILE A 70 14.29 -3.87 -13.66
CA ILE A 70 14.58 -2.65 -14.42
C ILE A 70 15.61 -2.94 -15.53
N ALA A 71 16.71 -3.61 -15.20
CA ALA A 71 17.74 -3.98 -16.18
C ALA A 71 17.17 -4.90 -17.29
N ASP A 72 16.32 -5.84 -16.94
CA ASP A 72 15.66 -6.73 -17.88
C ASP A 72 14.70 -5.98 -18.83
N ALA A 73 13.97 -4.99 -18.32
CA ALA A 73 13.13 -4.11 -19.13
C ALA A 73 14.00 -3.27 -20.10
N ARG A 74 15.08 -2.70 -19.60
CA ARG A 74 16.06 -1.96 -20.43
C ARG A 74 16.67 -2.83 -21.52
N ALA A 75 17.07 -4.06 -21.20
CA ALA A 75 17.62 -5.01 -22.17
C ALA A 75 16.63 -5.35 -23.29
N LYS A 76 15.32 -5.24 -23.03
CA LYS A 76 14.26 -5.39 -24.04
C LYS A 76 13.99 -4.10 -24.83
N GLY A 77 14.72 -3.01 -24.56
CA GLY A 77 14.52 -1.71 -25.20
C GLY A 77 13.30 -0.94 -24.67
N GLN A 78 12.74 -1.34 -23.53
CA GLN A 78 11.60 -0.66 -22.93
C GLN A 78 12.05 0.56 -22.15
N ALA A 79 11.28 1.65 -22.24
CA ALA A 79 11.32 2.73 -21.28
C ALA A 79 10.79 2.26 -19.93
N VAL A 80 11.39 2.74 -18.84
CA VAL A 80 11.03 2.35 -17.48
C VAL A 80 10.31 3.51 -16.79
N ALA A 81 9.10 3.27 -16.32
CA ALA A 81 8.35 4.21 -15.51
C ALA A 81 8.22 3.72 -14.07
N TYR A 82 8.17 4.65 -13.12
CA TYR A 82 7.69 4.40 -11.78
C TYR A 82 6.25 4.89 -11.64
N MET A 83 5.40 4.13 -10.99
CA MET A 83 4.03 4.53 -10.70
C MET A 83 3.84 4.65 -9.19
N SER A 84 3.69 5.88 -8.71
CA SER A 84 3.32 6.17 -7.33
C SER A 84 1.81 6.10 -7.14
N LEU A 85 1.36 5.40 -6.12
CA LEU A 85 -0.06 5.26 -5.80
C LEU A 85 -0.28 5.11 -4.29
N PRO A 86 -1.46 5.51 -3.78
CA PRO A 86 -1.80 5.33 -2.39
C PRO A 86 -2.14 3.85 -2.14
N LEU A 87 -1.26 3.14 -1.41
CA LEU A 87 -1.58 1.82 -0.85
C LEU A 87 -2.19 1.93 0.55
N SER A 88 -2.11 3.10 1.17
CA SER A 88 -2.65 3.37 2.49
C SER A 88 -4.17 3.17 2.53
N THR A 89 -4.67 2.60 3.63
CA THR A 89 -6.10 2.44 3.91
C THR A 89 -6.66 3.58 4.77
N LEU A 90 -5.85 4.60 5.06
CA LEU A 90 -6.28 5.77 5.82
C LEU A 90 -7.44 6.48 5.13
N GLY A 91 -8.49 6.76 5.91
CA GLY A 91 -9.66 7.49 5.41
C GLY A 91 -10.70 6.62 4.69
N GLY A 92 -10.59 5.29 4.76
CA GLY A 92 -11.61 4.36 4.27
C GLY A 92 -11.24 3.60 2.99
N GLY A 93 -9.99 3.72 2.54
CA GLY A 93 -9.45 2.87 1.47
C GLY A 93 -9.37 1.40 1.90
N TYR A 94 -9.35 0.50 0.93
CA TYR A 94 -9.16 -0.91 1.15
C TYR A 94 -7.97 -1.40 0.31
N PHE A 95 -7.01 -2.08 0.93
CA PHE A 95 -5.73 -2.42 0.31
C PHE A 95 -5.88 -3.18 -1.01
N ASP A 96 -6.74 -4.21 -1.05
CA ASP A 96 -6.91 -5.03 -2.24
C ASP A 96 -7.51 -4.22 -3.41
N VAL A 97 -8.45 -3.30 -3.13
CA VAL A 97 -8.98 -2.39 -4.16
C VAL A 97 -7.90 -1.42 -4.64
N ASN A 98 -7.07 -0.90 -3.74
CA ASN A 98 -5.96 -0.02 -4.14
C ASN A 98 -4.96 -0.76 -5.04
N THR A 99 -4.67 -2.04 -4.76
CA THR A 99 -3.80 -2.86 -5.62
C THR A 99 -4.45 -3.19 -6.97
N GLU A 100 -5.76 -3.39 -7.01
CA GLU A 100 -6.51 -3.57 -8.26
C GLU A 100 -6.51 -2.30 -9.13
N VAL A 101 -6.70 -1.12 -8.50
CA VAL A 101 -6.55 0.18 -9.17
C VAL A 101 -5.13 0.32 -9.73
N ALA A 102 -4.12 -0.03 -8.92
CA ALA A 102 -2.72 -0.01 -9.35
C ALA A 102 -2.49 -0.85 -10.60
N LYS A 103 -2.96 -2.10 -10.56
CA LYS A 103 -2.83 -3.02 -11.71
C LYS A 103 -3.50 -2.44 -12.95
N LYS A 104 -4.75 -2.00 -12.83
CA LYS A 104 -5.51 -1.45 -13.98
C LYS A 104 -4.87 -0.18 -14.54
N THR A 105 -4.34 0.68 -13.67
CA THR A 105 -3.63 1.89 -14.10
C THR A 105 -2.32 1.55 -14.81
N LYS A 106 -1.53 0.62 -14.25
CA LYS A 106 -0.32 0.10 -14.93
C LYS A 106 -0.65 -0.44 -16.32
N ASP A 107 -1.62 -1.35 -16.41
CA ASP A 107 -2.02 -1.97 -17.69
C ASP A 107 -2.44 -0.89 -18.71
N ARG A 108 -3.14 0.16 -18.26
CA ARG A 108 -3.57 1.29 -19.09
C ARG A 108 -2.40 2.14 -19.58
N ILE A 109 -1.43 2.43 -18.71
CA ILE A 109 -0.22 3.18 -19.08
C ILE A 109 0.57 2.38 -20.12
N GLU A 110 0.83 1.11 -19.86
CA GLU A 110 1.57 0.25 -20.77
C GLU A 110 0.86 0.08 -22.12
N ALA A 111 -0.47 -0.06 -22.10
CA ALA A 111 -1.25 -0.13 -23.34
C ALA A 111 -1.21 1.18 -24.14
N ARG A 112 -1.25 2.34 -23.46
CA ARG A 112 -1.20 3.66 -24.11
C ARG A 112 0.11 3.90 -24.86
N PHE A 113 1.23 3.50 -24.28
CA PHE A 113 2.56 3.72 -24.87
C PHE A 113 3.07 2.52 -25.69
N GLY A 114 2.37 1.38 -25.57
CA GLY A 114 2.78 0.10 -26.15
C GLY A 114 3.48 -0.79 -25.13
N THR A 115 2.94 -2.00 -24.93
CA THR A 115 3.45 -2.96 -23.93
C THR A 115 4.89 -3.43 -24.18
N ASN A 116 5.35 -3.31 -25.44
CA ASN A 116 6.75 -3.60 -25.78
C ASN A 116 7.66 -2.37 -25.67
N ALA A 117 7.09 -1.16 -25.50
CA ALA A 117 7.84 0.09 -25.46
C ALA A 117 8.03 0.61 -24.04
N VAL A 118 7.11 0.31 -23.15
CA VAL A 118 7.12 0.81 -21.76
C VAL A 118 6.87 -0.32 -20.78
N TRP A 119 7.66 -0.35 -19.73
CA TRP A 119 7.43 -1.18 -18.54
C TRP A 119 7.25 -0.28 -17.31
N VAL A 120 6.21 -0.55 -16.51
CA VAL A 120 5.89 0.26 -15.33
C VAL A 120 6.21 -0.53 -14.06
N LEU A 121 7.10 0.01 -13.24
CA LEU A 121 7.33 -0.45 -11.89
C LEU A 121 6.22 0.08 -10.98
N SER A 122 5.46 -0.84 -10.37
CA SER A 122 4.34 -0.51 -9.49
C SER A 122 4.53 -1.08 -8.09
N PRO A 123 4.45 -0.28 -7.02
CA PRO A 123 4.44 -0.75 -5.64
C PRO A 123 3.27 -1.66 -5.29
N GLY A 124 2.17 -1.61 -6.05
CA GLY A 124 0.97 -2.41 -5.82
C GLY A 124 1.05 -3.85 -6.30
N THR A 125 2.23 -4.42 -6.46
CA THR A 125 2.41 -5.83 -6.84
C THR A 125 2.72 -6.70 -5.61
N LYS A 126 2.40 -8.01 -5.70
CA LYS A 126 2.74 -8.97 -4.61
C LYS A 126 4.23 -9.06 -4.35
N ASP A 127 5.05 -8.80 -5.36
CA ASP A 127 6.51 -8.82 -5.22
C ASP A 127 7.03 -7.71 -4.30
N SER A 128 6.24 -6.66 -4.05
CA SER A 128 6.61 -5.58 -3.15
C SER A 128 6.38 -5.89 -1.66
N ASP A 129 5.64 -6.94 -1.34
CA ASP A 129 5.37 -7.30 0.06
C ASP A 129 6.67 -7.53 0.83
N LEU A 130 6.82 -6.80 1.94
CA LEU A 130 7.88 -7.01 2.92
C LEU A 130 7.37 -7.91 4.03
N VAL A 131 7.82 -9.15 4.02
CA VAL A 131 7.52 -10.14 5.06
C VAL A 131 8.82 -10.86 5.41
N THR A 132 9.15 -10.89 6.71
CA THR A 132 10.32 -11.63 7.19
C THR A 132 10.05 -13.14 7.23
N PRO A 133 11.09 -13.99 7.33
CA PRO A 133 10.90 -15.42 7.55
C PRO A 133 10.11 -15.74 8.83
N SER A 134 10.15 -14.85 9.85
CA SER A 134 9.36 -14.96 11.07
C SER A 134 7.89 -14.58 10.89
N GLY A 135 7.50 -14.06 9.70
CA GLY A 135 6.14 -13.63 9.40
C GLY A 135 5.82 -12.19 9.83
N LEU A 136 6.81 -11.42 10.28
CA LEU A 136 6.65 -9.99 10.56
C LEU A 136 6.38 -9.25 9.25
N ARG A 137 5.44 -8.29 9.27
CA ARG A 137 5.12 -7.43 8.12
C ARG A 137 5.79 -6.08 8.23
N GLY A 138 6.28 -5.57 7.10
CA GLY A 138 6.96 -4.29 7.02
C GLY A 138 6.07 -3.11 7.46
N SER A 139 6.69 -2.17 8.17
CA SER A 139 6.11 -0.86 8.49
C SER A 139 6.25 0.10 7.31
N ASN A 140 5.64 1.28 7.43
CA ASN A 140 5.82 2.34 6.42
C ASN A 140 7.29 2.71 6.22
N ASP A 141 8.08 2.77 7.30
CA ASP A 141 9.51 3.08 7.26
C ASP A 141 10.30 2.02 6.49
N ASP A 142 9.99 0.73 6.71
CA ASP A 142 10.63 -0.38 6.01
C ASP A 142 10.36 -0.30 4.49
N TYR A 143 9.10 -0.05 4.10
CA TYR A 143 8.73 0.13 2.69
C TYR A 143 9.39 1.37 2.08
N MET A 144 9.41 2.50 2.80
CA MET A 144 9.98 3.72 2.24
C MET A 144 11.49 3.65 2.11
N LEU A 145 12.21 2.99 3.02
CA LEU A 145 13.63 2.73 2.84
C LEU A 145 13.88 1.92 1.55
N MET A 146 13.12 0.85 1.33
CA MET A 146 13.23 0.03 0.12
C MET A 146 13.00 0.86 -1.15
N TRP A 147 11.86 1.59 -1.20
CA TRP A 147 11.52 2.38 -2.38
C TRP A 147 12.50 3.51 -2.61
N THR A 148 12.91 4.24 -1.58
CA THR A 148 13.89 5.33 -1.75
C THR A 148 15.21 4.82 -2.31
N ARG A 149 15.70 3.65 -1.85
CA ARG A 149 16.91 3.02 -2.39
C ARG A 149 16.76 2.62 -3.86
N ILE A 150 15.54 2.23 -4.29
CA ILE A 150 15.26 1.94 -5.70
C ILE A 150 15.19 3.24 -6.50
N LEU A 151 14.43 4.23 -6.01
CA LEU A 151 14.14 5.47 -6.72
C LEU A 151 15.39 6.36 -6.89
N GLU A 152 16.28 6.42 -5.89
CA GLU A 152 17.48 7.23 -5.99
C GLU A 152 18.46 6.72 -7.05
N GLY A 153 18.39 5.44 -7.43
CA GLY A 153 19.33 4.81 -8.33
C GLY A 153 20.73 4.63 -7.71
N VAL A 154 21.68 4.17 -8.50
CA VAL A 154 23.07 3.97 -8.05
C VAL A 154 23.82 5.31 -7.97
N LYS A 155 23.53 6.24 -8.88
CA LYS A 155 24.19 7.55 -8.98
C LYS A 155 23.49 8.64 -8.18
N GLY A 156 22.34 8.35 -7.58
CA GLY A 156 21.54 9.34 -6.87
C GLY A 156 20.85 10.36 -7.79
N MET A 157 20.60 9.96 -9.03
CA MET A 157 20.00 10.78 -10.08
C MET A 157 18.66 10.20 -10.57
N GLY A 158 18.19 9.08 -9.97
CA GLY A 158 17.00 8.35 -10.47
C GLY A 158 17.16 7.91 -11.92
N GLU A 159 18.38 7.55 -12.30
CA GLU A 159 18.79 7.25 -13.68
C GLU A 159 18.07 6.01 -14.26
N ASP A 160 17.47 5.23 -13.40
CA ASP A 160 16.73 4.03 -13.77
C ASP A 160 15.35 4.34 -14.38
N PHE A 161 14.86 5.58 -14.26
CA PHE A 161 13.51 5.96 -14.67
C PHE A 161 13.49 7.00 -15.79
N ASP A 162 12.67 6.74 -16.82
CA ASP A 162 12.42 7.68 -17.92
C ASP A 162 11.29 8.64 -17.60
N PHE A 163 10.31 8.21 -16.79
CA PHE A 163 9.26 9.09 -16.26
C PHE A 163 8.66 8.50 -14.98
N VAL A 164 7.92 9.32 -14.24
CA VAL A 164 7.14 8.91 -13.09
C VAL A 164 5.67 9.29 -13.29
N TYR A 165 4.78 8.40 -12.91
CA TYR A 165 3.34 8.59 -12.95
C TYR A 165 2.77 8.57 -11.53
N PHE A 166 2.14 9.67 -11.15
CA PHE A 166 1.43 9.81 -9.88
C PHE A 166 -0.07 9.61 -10.13
N VAL A 167 -0.63 8.60 -9.48
CA VAL A 167 -2.04 8.21 -9.62
C VAL A 167 -2.94 9.31 -9.05
N GLY A 168 -3.92 9.70 -9.82
CA GLY A 168 -4.88 10.74 -9.48
C GLY A 168 -6.34 10.28 -9.48
N PRO A 169 -7.28 11.21 -9.29
CA PRO A 169 -8.71 10.90 -9.22
C PRO A 169 -9.27 10.22 -10.47
N SER A 170 -8.77 10.58 -11.66
CA SER A 170 -9.24 9.97 -12.92
C SER A 170 -8.88 8.49 -13.02
N ASP A 171 -7.77 8.06 -12.42
CA ASP A 171 -7.37 6.66 -12.39
C ASP A 171 -8.34 5.81 -11.56
N PHE A 172 -8.72 6.33 -10.39
CA PHE A 172 -9.76 5.71 -9.56
C PHE A 172 -11.12 5.75 -10.26
N GLY A 173 -11.46 6.89 -10.86
CA GLY A 173 -12.67 7.03 -11.65
C GLY A 173 -12.75 6.02 -12.79
N ALA A 174 -11.67 5.82 -13.52
CA ALA A 174 -11.60 4.83 -14.59
C ALA A 174 -11.75 3.38 -14.07
N TYR A 175 -11.26 3.09 -12.88
CA TYR A 175 -11.44 1.78 -12.24
C TYR A 175 -12.91 1.50 -11.95
N PHE A 176 -13.63 2.46 -11.36
CA PHE A 176 -15.05 2.33 -11.00
C PHE A 176 -16.01 2.62 -12.16
N GLY A 177 -15.52 2.98 -13.33
CA GLY A 177 -16.34 3.30 -14.50
C GLY A 177 -17.11 4.62 -14.36
N PHE A 178 -16.49 5.64 -13.73
CA PHE A 178 -17.07 6.97 -13.59
C PHE A 178 -17.30 7.63 -14.96
N ASN A 179 -18.43 8.30 -15.10
CA ASN A 179 -18.80 9.04 -16.31
C ASN A 179 -19.59 10.32 -16.01
N GLY A 180 -19.60 10.77 -14.75
CA GLY A 180 -20.33 11.94 -14.29
C GLY A 180 -21.79 11.68 -13.91
N ALA A 181 -22.33 10.51 -14.21
CA ALA A 181 -23.69 10.14 -13.86
C ALA A 181 -23.72 9.06 -12.79
N ALA A 182 -24.30 9.34 -11.63
CA ALA A 182 -24.47 8.39 -10.52
C ALA A 182 -23.14 7.71 -10.07
N ASP A 183 -22.03 8.45 -10.09
CA ASP A 183 -20.70 7.87 -9.81
C ASP A 183 -20.59 7.37 -8.36
N MET A 184 -21.24 8.05 -7.42
CA MET A 184 -21.27 7.60 -6.01
C MET A 184 -22.07 6.33 -5.82
N GLU A 185 -23.14 6.14 -6.57
CA GLU A 185 -23.96 4.94 -6.59
C GLU A 185 -23.16 3.74 -7.16
N LYS A 186 -22.28 3.99 -8.14
CA LYS A 186 -21.38 2.94 -8.66
C LYS A 186 -20.42 2.45 -7.59
N VAL A 187 -19.83 3.37 -6.80
CA VAL A 187 -18.97 2.99 -5.67
C VAL A 187 -19.77 2.25 -4.60
N ASN A 188 -20.98 2.70 -4.29
CA ASN A 188 -21.86 2.02 -3.34
C ASN A 188 -22.23 0.61 -3.80
N ALA A 189 -22.58 0.43 -5.07
CA ALA A 189 -22.90 -0.87 -5.65
C ALA A 189 -21.67 -1.81 -5.63
N PHE A 190 -20.50 -1.30 -5.96
CA PHE A 190 -19.26 -2.04 -5.86
C PHE A 190 -18.98 -2.51 -4.42
N TYR A 191 -19.15 -1.62 -3.42
CA TYR A 191 -19.01 -1.98 -2.01
C TYR A 191 -20.00 -3.08 -1.61
N ASP A 192 -21.27 -2.93 -1.97
CA ASP A 192 -22.34 -3.88 -1.62
C ASP A 192 -22.11 -5.26 -2.26
N GLU A 193 -21.53 -5.29 -3.44
CA GLU A 193 -21.12 -6.54 -4.09
C GLU A 193 -19.90 -7.16 -3.38
N ARG A 194 -18.87 -6.34 -3.17
CA ARG A 194 -17.60 -6.80 -2.61
C ARG A 194 -17.73 -7.32 -1.19
N ILE A 195 -18.50 -6.64 -0.32
CA ILE A 195 -18.66 -7.03 1.09
C ILE A 195 -19.31 -8.40 1.26
N ARG A 196 -20.06 -8.88 0.27
CA ARG A 196 -20.71 -10.20 0.34
C ARG A 196 -19.72 -11.35 0.21
N THR A 197 -18.63 -11.17 -0.49
CA THR A 197 -17.70 -12.25 -0.85
C THR A 197 -16.29 -12.05 -0.35
N ASP A 198 -15.92 -10.83 -0.02
CA ASP A 198 -14.55 -10.48 0.39
C ASP A 198 -14.40 -10.52 1.92
N MET A 199 -13.88 -11.63 2.43
CA MET A 199 -13.63 -11.82 3.87
C MET A 199 -12.60 -10.82 4.43
N GLY A 200 -11.72 -10.26 3.59
CA GLY A 200 -10.76 -9.23 3.97
C GLY A 200 -11.48 -7.93 4.29
N LEU A 201 -12.35 -7.49 3.38
CA LEU A 201 -13.17 -6.31 3.57
C LEU A 201 -14.11 -6.45 4.77
N GLN A 202 -14.75 -7.62 4.94
CA GLN A 202 -15.59 -7.90 6.11
C GLN A 202 -14.82 -7.68 7.42
N ARG A 203 -13.62 -8.22 7.53
CA ARG A 203 -12.76 -8.02 8.72
C ARG A 203 -12.37 -6.56 8.95
N GLU A 204 -12.12 -5.79 7.89
CA GLU A 204 -11.82 -4.35 8.04
C GLU A 204 -13.06 -3.56 8.51
N VAL A 205 -14.25 -3.95 8.09
CA VAL A 205 -15.52 -3.39 8.57
C VAL A 205 -15.77 -3.76 10.03
N GLU A 206 -15.59 -5.01 10.41
CA GLU A 206 -15.72 -5.48 11.81
C GLU A 206 -14.76 -4.75 12.76
N ARG A 207 -13.58 -4.41 12.28
CA ARG A 207 -12.57 -3.62 13.01
C ARG A 207 -12.86 -2.12 13.04
N GLY A 208 -13.94 -1.68 12.40
CA GLY A 208 -14.30 -0.26 12.31
C GLY A 208 -13.37 0.59 11.44
N ARG A 209 -12.49 -0.01 10.61
CA ARG A 209 -11.55 0.72 9.76
C ARG A 209 -12.19 1.19 8.46
N VAL A 210 -13.14 0.42 7.94
CA VAL A 210 -13.86 0.71 6.71
C VAL A 210 -15.35 0.66 6.99
N SER A 211 -16.10 1.60 6.45
CA SER A 211 -17.57 1.58 6.36
C SER A 211 -17.98 1.91 4.94
N LYS A 212 -19.23 1.61 4.57
CA LYS A 212 -19.75 1.99 3.25
C LYS A 212 -19.55 3.48 2.95
N THR A 213 -19.80 4.33 3.96
CA THR A 213 -19.64 5.80 3.81
C THR A 213 -18.17 6.19 3.63
N THR A 214 -17.26 5.67 4.46
CA THR A 214 -15.83 6.00 4.35
C THR A 214 -15.24 5.45 3.05
N PHE A 215 -15.62 4.25 2.63
CA PHE A 215 -15.22 3.65 1.36
C PHE A 215 -15.68 4.51 0.16
N ARG A 216 -16.98 4.86 0.12
CA ARG A 216 -17.53 5.73 -0.92
C ARG A 216 -16.79 7.08 -0.98
N ASN A 217 -16.60 7.72 0.16
CA ASN A 217 -15.94 9.03 0.21
C ASN A 217 -14.46 8.94 -0.20
N TYR A 218 -13.79 7.84 0.15
CA TYR A 218 -12.41 7.63 -0.28
C TYR A 218 -12.33 7.49 -1.80
N TYR A 219 -13.03 6.53 -2.37
CA TYR A 219 -12.91 6.23 -3.81
C TYR A 219 -13.62 7.24 -4.70
N GLY A 220 -14.68 7.83 -4.25
CA GLY A 220 -15.43 8.80 -5.02
C GLY A 220 -14.88 10.23 -4.98
N LEU A 221 -14.19 10.61 -3.89
CA LEU A 221 -13.83 12.00 -3.66
C LEU A 221 -12.34 12.23 -3.37
N LYS A 222 -11.63 11.23 -2.85
CA LYS A 222 -10.28 11.41 -2.31
C LYS A 222 -9.22 10.55 -3.01
N GLY A 223 -9.63 9.54 -3.76
CA GLY A 223 -8.73 8.56 -4.37
C GLY A 223 -7.67 9.24 -5.23
N SER A 224 -6.45 9.37 -4.69
CA SER A 224 -5.32 10.02 -5.33
C SER A 224 -4.08 9.87 -4.44
N ILE A 225 -2.90 10.13 -4.97
CA ILE A 225 -1.66 10.19 -4.19
C ILE A 225 -1.75 11.17 -3.01
N THR A 226 -2.62 12.17 -3.07
CA THR A 226 -2.79 13.21 -2.04
C THR A 226 -3.26 12.68 -0.69
N VAL A 227 -3.72 11.44 -0.60
CA VAL A 227 -4.13 10.78 0.65
C VAL A 227 -3.06 9.84 1.21
N SER A 228 -1.85 9.83 0.66
CA SER A 228 -0.78 8.91 1.06
C SER A 228 0.51 9.65 1.39
N ASN A 229 0.97 9.54 2.64
CA ASN A 229 2.24 10.13 3.06
C ASN A 229 3.43 9.56 2.27
N GLY A 230 3.42 8.26 1.96
CA GLY A 230 4.46 7.63 1.14
C GLY A 230 4.52 8.21 -0.27
N ALA A 231 3.36 8.42 -0.91
CA ALA A 231 3.32 9.03 -2.24
C ALA A 231 3.78 10.51 -2.24
N HIS A 232 3.50 11.26 -1.17
CA HIS A 232 4.05 12.60 -0.99
C HIS A 232 5.57 12.59 -0.86
N GLU A 233 6.12 11.61 -0.13
CA GLU A 233 7.57 11.44 -0.01
C GLU A 233 8.20 11.06 -1.35
N GLU A 234 7.59 10.15 -2.11
CA GLU A 234 8.02 9.80 -3.46
C GLU A 234 7.99 11.00 -4.41
N TRP A 235 6.97 11.86 -4.30
CA TRP A 235 6.91 13.13 -5.03
C TRP A 235 8.12 14.01 -4.72
N ASN A 236 8.43 14.20 -3.45
CA ASN A 236 9.58 15.01 -3.01
C ASN A 236 10.91 14.39 -3.41
N ILE A 237 11.01 13.05 -3.44
CA ILE A 237 12.19 12.33 -3.95
C ILE A 237 12.41 12.67 -5.43
N PHE A 238 11.41 12.52 -6.30
CA PHE A 238 11.55 12.83 -7.72
C PHE A 238 11.82 14.31 -7.98
N ARG A 239 11.22 15.20 -7.19
CA ARG A 239 11.53 16.61 -7.24
C ARG A 239 13.01 16.87 -6.92
N THR A 240 13.53 16.28 -5.85
CA THR A 240 14.94 16.40 -5.44
C THR A 240 15.88 15.81 -6.48
N LEU A 241 15.55 14.67 -7.07
CA LEU A 241 16.33 14.07 -8.16
C LEU A 241 16.37 14.99 -9.38
N ASN A 242 15.25 15.61 -9.73
CA ASN A 242 15.19 16.57 -10.84
C ASN A 242 15.98 17.87 -10.56
N GLU A 243 16.00 18.34 -9.32
CA GLU A 243 16.88 19.45 -8.92
C GLU A 243 18.36 19.09 -9.08
N ARG A 244 18.76 17.89 -8.67
CA ARG A 244 20.13 17.39 -8.86
C ARG A 244 20.48 17.29 -10.34
N ARG A 245 19.61 16.68 -11.17
CA ARG A 245 19.81 16.58 -12.62
C ARG A 245 19.96 17.94 -13.29
N ARG A 246 19.17 18.92 -12.86
CA ARG A 246 19.25 20.29 -13.37
C ARG A 246 20.57 20.98 -13.01
N ALA A 247 21.10 20.73 -11.82
CA ALA A 247 22.37 21.28 -11.36
C ALA A 247 23.57 20.55 -11.95
N ASP A 248 23.43 19.31 -12.39
CA ASP A 248 24.53 18.51 -12.95
C ASP A 248 24.74 18.82 -14.42
N LYS A 249 25.97 19.25 -14.77
CA LYS A 249 26.34 19.61 -16.14
C LYS A 249 26.26 18.42 -17.12
N ALA A 250 26.45 17.20 -16.64
CA ALA A 250 26.36 15.98 -17.47
C ALA A 250 24.93 15.64 -17.85
N PHE A 251 23.97 15.91 -16.98
CA PHE A 251 22.55 15.69 -17.25
C PHE A 251 21.91 16.89 -17.95
N GLY A 252 22.17 18.10 -17.48
CA GLY A 252 21.60 19.34 -18.02
C GLY A 252 20.10 19.52 -17.78
N ILE A 253 19.58 20.68 -18.14
CA ILE A 253 18.18 21.07 -17.92
C ILE A 253 17.19 20.16 -18.68
N GLY A 254 17.57 19.64 -19.85
CA GLY A 254 16.73 18.82 -20.70
C GLY A 254 16.54 17.36 -20.23
N ASN A 255 17.34 16.91 -19.26
CA ASN A 255 17.35 15.50 -18.81
C ASN A 255 16.67 15.27 -17.46
N GLN A 256 15.71 16.10 -17.09
CA GLN A 256 14.87 15.88 -15.93
C GLN A 256 13.90 14.72 -16.18
N ILE A 257 13.56 13.97 -15.12
CA ILE A 257 12.57 12.91 -15.18
C ILE A 257 11.21 13.56 -15.35
N PRO A 258 10.47 13.33 -16.45
CA PRO A 258 9.10 13.80 -16.58
C PRO A 258 8.22 13.28 -15.46
N MET A 259 7.46 14.16 -14.84
CA MET A 259 6.47 13.84 -13.82
C MET A 259 5.07 13.98 -14.42
N LEU A 260 4.24 12.97 -14.25
CA LEU A 260 2.82 13.00 -14.65
C LEU A 260 1.96 12.85 -13.40
N PHE A 261 0.93 13.64 -13.26
CA PHE A 261 -0.10 13.51 -12.23
C PHE A 261 -1.46 13.38 -12.91
N ASP A 262 -2.20 12.34 -12.59
CA ASP A 262 -3.54 12.08 -13.14
C ASP A 262 -3.56 12.12 -14.69
N GLY A 263 -2.49 11.64 -15.31
CA GLY A 263 -2.34 11.64 -16.79
C GLY A 263 -1.85 12.96 -17.40
N ALA A 264 -1.74 14.04 -16.62
CA ALA A 264 -1.25 15.33 -17.07
C ALA A 264 0.22 15.53 -16.72
N ALA A 265 0.99 16.13 -17.62
CA ALA A 265 2.39 16.45 -17.37
C ALA A 265 2.52 17.57 -16.33
N VAL A 266 3.40 17.36 -15.35
CA VAL A 266 3.83 18.36 -14.38
C VAL A 266 5.25 18.78 -14.75
N ALA A 267 5.48 20.08 -14.94
CA ALA A 267 6.80 20.56 -15.26
C ALA A 267 7.76 20.34 -14.08
N PRO A 268 8.79 19.49 -14.20
CA PRO A 268 9.65 19.15 -13.06
C PRO A 268 10.36 20.35 -12.43
N ALA A 269 10.63 21.39 -13.27
CA ALA A 269 11.30 22.60 -12.82
C ALA A 269 10.44 23.49 -11.90
N ILE A 270 9.11 23.30 -11.93
CA ILE A 270 8.17 24.10 -11.15
C ILE A 270 7.35 23.24 -10.18
N ALA A 271 7.63 21.95 -10.09
CA ALA A 271 6.98 21.07 -9.13
C ALA A 271 7.26 21.56 -7.71
N GLU A 272 6.19 21.90 -6.97
CA GLU A 272 6.31 22.35 -5.59
C GLU A 272 6.62 21.18 -4.66
N ILE A 273 7.32 21.48 -3.55
CA ILE A 273 7.53 20.50 -2.48
C ILE A 273 6.19 20.22 -1.79
N SER A 274 5.92 18.95 -1.53
CA SER A 274 4.78 18.60 -0.70
C SER A 274 5.07 18.97 0.76
N ASN A 275 4.15 19.69 1.38
CA ASN A 275 4.20 20.02 2.82
C ASN A 275 3.56 18.94 3.70
N THR A 276 3.02 17.87 3.11
CA THR A 276 2.51 16.73 3.87
C THR A 276 3.70 16.05 4.56
N PRO A 277 3.60 15.75 5.86
CA PRO A 277 4.66 15.04 6.57
C PRO A 277 5.03 13.75 5.85
N GLY A 278 6.32 13.59 5.54
CA GLY A 278 6.86 12.35 5.00
C GLY A 278 6.92 11.25 6.07
N ILE A 279 7.47 10.12 5.66
CA ILE A 279 7.73 8.97 6.54
C ILE A 279 9.17 9.02 7.04
N SER A 280 10.04 9.74 6.32
CA SER A 280 11.47 9.83 6.66
C SER A 280 11.68 10.41 8.06
N GLY A 281 12.52 9.74 8.83
CA GLY A 281 12.90 10.12 10.18
C GLY A 281 13.78 9.08 10.86
N ALA A 282 14.65 9.54 11.77
CA ALA A 282 15.43 8.64 12.62
C ALA A 282 14.52 7.97 13.67
N CYS A 283 14.97 6.82 14.17
CA CYS A 283 14.34 6.20 15.33
C CYS A 283 14.34 7.19 16.51
N LYS A 284 13.17 7.39 17.10
CA LYS A 284 13.07 8.12 18.38
C LYS A 284 13.58 7.18 19.48
N ILE A 285 14.61 7.62 20.15
CA ILE A 285 15.20 6.96 21.32
C ILE A 285 14.27 7.15 22.52
#